data_0e59aed3702a86ccf7ab49dd4b0c9051
#
_entry.id   0e59aed3702a86ccf7ab49dd4b0c9051
#
_cell.length_a   1.000
_cell.length_b   1.000
_cell.length_c   1.000
_cell.angle_alpha   90.00
_cell.angle_beta   90.00
_cell.angle_gamma   90.00
#
_symmetry.space_group_name_H-M   'P 1'
#
loop_
_entity.id
_entity.type
_entity.pdbx_description
1 polymer ?
#
loop_
_entity_poly.entity_id
_entity_poly.type
_entity_poly.pdbx_seq_one_letter_code
_entity_poly.pdbx_strand_id
1 'polypeptide(L)'
;MLSKPEKRAAFSATSFIIGNRAKGASISGFPEWLPSERVVEQRVIDTLREVFELNGFIGIETRAVEQGSSLLKKGETSKEIYLLSRLQEVGHESDTPIEDRLGLHFDLTVPLSRYVVEHSGDLAFPFKRWQIQKVWRGERPQEGRFREFVQADIDVIGNGDLPDHYEVELPLVMVSALERLREFGLPKATVHANNRKLSEGFYRGLGLTDVEGVLREIDKLDKIGADEVAKLLVEGCGATRIRHVRALSWLN
;
A
#
# COMPACT_ATOMS: atom_id res chain seq x y z
N MET A 1 52.25 -13.70 40.81
CA MET A 1 52.02 -14.51 39.59
C MET A 1 50.52 -14.61 39.36
N LEU A 2 50.00 -13.70 38.62
CA LEU A 2 48.54 -13.62 38.29
C LEU A 2 48.33 -14.18 36.88
N SER A 3 47.56 -15.25 36.80
CA SER A 3 47.23 -15.95 35.56
C SER A 3 46.34 -15.07 34.65
N LYS A 4 46.71 -15.00 33.37
CA LYS A 4 45.95 -14.35 32.34
C LYS A 4 44.57 -15.04 32.15
N PRO A 5 43.46 -14.27 31.96
CA PRO A 5 42.20 -14.87 31.60
C PRO A 5 42.24 -15.33 30.14
N GLU A 6 41.86 -16.58 29.92
CA GLU A 6 41.63 -17.16 28.61
C GLU A 6 40.53 -16.40 27.87
N LYS A 7 40.89 -15.85 26.72
CA LYS A 7 39.91 -15.31 25.76
C LYS A 7 39.09 -16.47 25.24
N ARG A 8 37.87 -16.65 25.74
CA ARG A 8 36.85 -17.45 25.06
C ARG A 8 36.57 -16.82 23.70
N ALA A 9 37.00 -17.48 22.63
CA ALA A 9 36.62 -17.14 21.29
C ALA A 9 35.12 -17.37 21.18
N ALA A 10 34.35 -16.28 21.11
CA ALA A 10 32.95 -16.32 20.67
C ALA A 10 32.98 -16.74 19.20
N PHE A 11 32.71 -17.99 18.92
CA PHE A 11 32.43 -18.46 17.58
C PHE A 11 31.08 -17.88 17.17
N SER A 12 31.09 -16.77 16.45
CA SER A 12 29.92 -16.22 15.82
C SER A 12 29.62 -17.06 14.58
N ALA A 13 28.37 -17.53 14.45
CA ALA A 13 27.89 -18.21 13.25
C ALA A 13 28.14 -17.38 11.95
N THR A 14 28.33 -16.08 12.10
CA THR A 14 28.64 -15.12 11.04
C THR A 14 30.04 -15.34 10.45
N SER A 15 31.02 -15.85 11.20
CA SER A 15 32.38 -16.08 10.69
C SER A 15 32.47 -17.27 9.73
N PHE A 16 31.49 -18.18 9.74
CA PHE A 16 31.43 -19.31 8.80
C PHE A 16 30.91 -18.91 7.41
N ILE A 17 30.16 -17.81 7.32
CA ILE A 17 29.54 -17.33 6.07
C ILE A 17 30.53 -16.42 5.29
N ILE A 18 31.49 -15.77 5.98
CA ILE A 18 32.41 -14.79 5.35
C ILE A 18 33.52 -15.47 4.54
N GLY A 19 33.83 -16.75 4.78
CA GLY A 19 34.87 -17.50 4.08
C GLY A 19 34.56 -17.89 2.63
N ASN A 20 33.28 -18.06 2.29
CA ASN A 20 32.79 -18.25 0.95
C ASN A 20 31.82 -17.09 0.65
N ARG A 21 32.26 -16.10 -0.12
CA ARG A 21 31.35 -15.17 -0.79
C ARG A 21 30.50 -15.94 -1.82
N ALA A 22 29.63 -16.81 -1.37
CA ALA A 22 28.43 -17.06 -2.09
C ALA A 22 27.73 -15.69 -2.15
N LYS A 23 27.67 -15.05 -3.32
CA LYS A 23 26.72 -13.97 -3.59
C LYS A 23 25.37 -14.59 -3.24
N GLY A 24 24.90 -14.39 -2.02
CA GLY A 24 23.53 -14.71 -1.68
C GLY A 24 22.69 -14.01 -2.75
N ALA A 25 21.94 -14.79 -3.53
CA ALA A 25 21.13 -14.25 -4.57
C ALA A 25 20.04 -13.40 -3.91
N SER A 26 20.25 -12.09 -3.87
CA SER A 26 19.22 -11.17 -3.39
C SER A 26 17.99 -11.35 -4.26
N ILE A 27 16.84 -11.56 -3.63
CA ILE A 27 15.57 -11.70 -4.35
C ILE A 27 15.11 -10.31 -4.77
N SER A 28 14.97 -10.10 -6.08
CA SER A 28 14.59 -8.79 -6.62
C SER A 28 13.25 -8.31 -6.05
N GLY A 29 13.24 -7.13 -5.46
CA GLY A 29 12.06 -6.51 -4.85
C GLY A 29 11.78 -6.93 -3.41
N PHE A 30 12.65 -7.74 -2.79
CA PHE A 30 12.56 -8.13 -1.38
C PHE A 30 13.79 -7.58 -0.65
N PRO A 31 13.73 -6.34 -0.14
CA PRO A 31 14.85 -5.69 0.50
C PRO A 31 15.13 -6.29 1.88
N GLU A 32 16.41 -6.40 2.22
CA GLU A 32 16.90 -6.67 3.56
C GLU A 32 17.76 -5.49 4.01
N TRP A 33 17.30 -4.80 5.04
CA TRP A 33 17.99 -3.61 5.55
C TRP A 33 19.18 -3.97 6.43
N LEU A 34 20.28 -3.27 6.25
CA LEU A 34 21.40 -3.35 7.19
C LEU A 34 20.99 -2.79 8.58
N PRO A 35 21.70 -3.15 9.66
CA PRO A 35 21.33 -2.71 11.01
C PRO A 35 21.14 -1.19 11.16
N SER A 36 21.96 -0.38 10.51
CA SER A 36 21.85 1.08 10.52
C SER A 36 20.56 1.59 9.84
N GLU A 37 20.21 0.98 8.70
CA GLU A 37 18.99 1.31 7.95
C GLU A 37 17.75 0.82 8.70
N ARG A 38 17.82 -0.38 9.29
CA ARG A 38 16.73 -0.96 10.09
C ARG A 38 16.39 -0.10 11.31
N VAL A 39 17.38 0.54 11.93
CA VAL A 39 17.16 1.49 13.04
C VAL A 39 16.37 2.70 12.57
N VAL A 40 16.68 3.23 11.37
CA VAL A 40 15.91 4.36 10.79
C VAL A 40 14.48 3.94 10.48
N GLU A 41 14.30 2.79 9.81
CA GLU A 41 12.96 2.25 9.52
C GLU A 41 12.13 2.09 10.80
N GLN A 42 12.73 1.55 11.89
CA GLN A 42 12.02 1.39 13.15
C GLN A 42 11.61 2.74 13.76
N ARG A 43 12.48 3.75 13.71
CA ARG A 43 12.14 5.11 14.19
C ARG A 43 10.99 5.73 13.38
N VAL A 44 10.99 5.53 12.06
CA VAL A 44 9.87 5.98 11.21
C VAL A 44 8.56 5.31 11.65
N ILE A 45 8.57 4.00 11.85
CA ILE A 45 7.41 3.23 12.33
C ILE A 45 6.94 3.75 13.69
N ASP A 46 7.86 3.96 14.64
CA ASP A 46 7.54 4.43 15.98
C ASP A 46 6.95 5.85 15.96
N THR A 47 7.48 6.73 15.10
CA THR A 47 6.95 8.09 14.90
C THR A 47 5.54 8.07 14.34
N LEU A 48 5.27 7.25 13.31
CA LEU A 48 3.94 7.10 12.74
C LEU A 48 2.94 6.58 13.78
N ARG A 49 3.32 5.52 14.51
CA ARG A 49 2.51 4.96 15.59
C ARG A 49 2.14 6.01 16.62
N GLU A 50 3.12 6.77 17.11
CA GLU A 50 2.89 7.83 18.10
C GLU A 50 1.88 8.87 17.60
N VAL A 51 2.02 9.33 16.36
CA VAL A 51 1.06 10.29 15.77
C VAL A 51 -0.34 9.70 15.69
N PHE A 52 -0.48 8.46 15.26
CA PHE A 52 -1.76 7.80 15.13
C PHE A 52 -2.45 7.59 16.48
N GLU A 53 -1.70 7.12 17.50
CA GLU A 53 -2.21 6.92 18.86
C GLU A 53 -2.62 8.24 19.52
N LEU A 54 -1.87 9.32 19.33
CA LEU A 54 -2.22 10.67 19.82
C LEU A 54 -3.53 11.21 19.20
N ASN A 55 -3.90 10.74 18.02
CA ASN A 55 -5.14 11.07 17.34
C ASN A 55 -6.26 10.04 17.60
N GLY A 56 -6.08 9.15 18.58
CA GLY A 56 -7.09 8.21 19.04
C GLY A 56 -7.28 6.97 18.15
N PHE A 57 -6.30 6.64 17.31
CA PHE A 57 -6.30 5.39 16.55
C PHE A 57 -5.69 4.26 17.37
N ILE A 58 -6.26 3.08 17.31
CA ILE A 58 -5.81 1.87 18.02
C ILE A 58 -5.09 0.95 17.06
N GLY A 59 -3.95 0.39 17.49
CA GLY A 59 -3.15 -0.53 16.69
C GLY A 59 -3.81 -1.89 16.55
N ILE A 60 -3.83 -2.42 15.33
CA ILE A 60 -4.16 -3.82 15.05
C ILE A 60 -3.09 -4.43 14.16
N GLU A 61 -3.02 -5.76 14.19
CA GLU A 61 -2.28 -6.57 13.25
C GLU A 61 -3.17 -7.72 12.77
N THR A 62 -3.20 -7.95 11.47
CA THR A 62 -3.93 -9.05 10.86
C THR A 62 -2.98 -10.14 10.38
N ARG A 63 -3.50 -11.34 10.16
CA ARG A 63 -2.69 -12.40 9.54
C ARG A 63 -2.24 -11.98 8.14
N ALA A 64 -1.01 -12.37 7.78
CA ALA A 64 -0.43 -12.06 6.47
C ALA A 64 -1.04 -12.92 5.35
N VAL A 65 -1.67 -14.04 5.71
CA VAL A 65 -2.22 -15.01 4.77
C VAL A 65 -3.74 -14.91 4.76
N GLU A 66 -4.31 -14.77 3.56
CA GLU A 66 -5.74 -14.70 3.32
C GLU A 66 -6.18 -15.77 2.31
N GLN A 67 -7.47 -16.11 2.32
CA GLN A 67 -8.05 -16.97 1.29
C GLN A 67 -8.14 -16.24 -0.05
N GLY A 68 -7.94 -16.97 -1.15
CA GLY A 68 -8.04 -16.43 -2.51
C GLY A 68 -9.38 -15.77 -2.79
N SER A 69 -10.48 -16.34 -2.31
CA SER A 69 -11.82 -15.74 -2.41
C SER A 69 -11.92 -14.32 -1.82
N SER A 70 -11.16 -14.01 -0.77
CA SER A 70 -11.10 -12.67 -0.20
C SER A 70 -10.22 -11.73 -1.02
N LEU A 71 -9.08 -12.23 -1.49
CA LEU A 71 -8.10 -11.46 -2.27
C LEU A 71 -8.62 -11.08 -3.66
N LEU A 72 -9.36 -11.97 -4.31
CA LEU A 72 -9.88 -11.77 -5.67
C LEU A 72 -11.01 -10.73 -5.76
N LYS A 73 -11.65 -10.38 -4.64
CA LYS A 73 -12.74 -9.38 -4.63
C LYS A 73 -12.33 -8.00 -5.13
N LYS A 74 -11.05 -7.70 -5.20
CA LYS A 74 -10.51 -6.40 -5.64
C LYS A 74 -10.23 -6.29 -7.15
N GLY A 75 -10.68 -7.24 -7.97
CA GLY A 75 -10.68 -7.13 -9.43
C GLY A 75 -9.31 -7.17 -10.09
N GLU A 76 -8.88 -6.13 -10.80
CA GLU A 76 -7.68 -6.11 -11.65
C GLU A 76 -6.36 -6.40 -10.91
N THR A 77 -6.31 -6.22 -9.60
CA THR A 77 -5.13 -6.48 -8.75
C THR A 77 -4.84 -7.97 -8.54
N SER A 78 -5.72 -8.86 -8.97
CA SER A 78 -5.57 -10.32 -8.82
C SER A 78 -4.27 -10.88 -9.45
N LYS A 79 -3.74 -10.21 -10.48
CA LYS A 79 -2.49 -10.60 -11.15
C LYS A 79 -1.23 -10.38 -10.31
N GLU A 80 -1.34 -9.60 -9.24
CA GLU A 80 -0.22 -9.20 -8.37
C GLU A 80 -0.19 -9.96 -7.05
N ILE A 81 -1.12 -10.90 -6.85
CA ILE A 81 -1.23 -11.67 -5.62
C ILE A 81 -0.22 -12.84 -5.64
N TYR A 82 0.55 -12.98 -4.56
CA TYR A 82 1.35 -14.16 -4.33
C TYR A 82 0.49 -15.27 -3.74
N LEU A 83 0.37 -16.38 -4.46
CA LEU A 83 -0.25 -17.59 -3.94
C LEU A 83 0.78 -18.45 -3.20
N LEU A 84 0.34 -19.11 -2.15
CA LEU A 84 1.14 -20.02 -1.35
C LEU A 84 0.84 -21.45 -1.73
N SER A 85 1.89 -22.25 -1.83
CA SER A 85 1.79 -23.70 -1.99
C SER A 85 2.70 -24.38 -0.97
N ARG A 86 2.29 -25.50 -0.43
CA ARG A 86 3.16 -26.31 0.41
C ARG A 86 4.22 -27.00 -0.46
N LEU A 87 5.42 -27.20 0.07
CA LEU A 87 6.49 -27.84 -0.69
C LEU A 87 6.09 -29.24 -1.19
N GLN A 88 5.25 -29.96 -0.46
CA GLN A 88 4.73 -31.29 -0.85
C GLN A 88 3.78 -31.24 -2.05
N GLU A 89 3.22 -30.08 -2.37
CA GLU A 89 2.30 -29.87 -3.49
C GLU A 89 3.04 -29.44 -4.77
N VAL A 90 4.35 -29.17 -4.66
CA VAL A 90 5.19 -28.76 -5.81
C VAL A 90 5.36 -29.94 -6.75
N GLY A 91 4.96 -29.75 -8.01
CA GLY A 91 5.00 -30.81 -9.06
C GLY A 91 3.68 -31.55 -9.27
N HIS A 92 2.67 -31.31 -8.44
CA HIS A 92 1.28 -31.69 -8.71
C HIS A 92 0.51 -30.46 -9.16
N GLU A 93 -0.18 -30.53 -10.30
CA GLU A 93 -1.18 -29.51 -10.61
C GLU A 93 -2.21 -29.51 -9.49
N SER A 94 -2.34 -28.39 -8.79
CA SER A 94 -3.34 -28.27 -7.75
C SER A 94 -4.71 -28.12 -8.42
N ASP A 95 -5.55 -29.14 -8.31
CA ASP A 95 -6.96 -29.08 -8.73
C ASP A 95 -7.79 -28.12 -7.85
N THR A 96 -7.17 -27.56 -6.80
CA THR A 96 -7.83 -26.60 -5.89
C THR A 96 -8.10 -25.30 -6.64
N PRO A 97 -9.37 -24.86 -6.72
CA PRO A 97 -9.71 -23.54 -7.28
C PRO A 97 -8.92 -22.40 -6.62
N ILE A 98 -8.62 -21.35 -7.39
CA ILE A 98 -7.84 -20.20 -6.88
C ILE A 98 -8.52 -19.58 -5.65
N GLU A 99 -9.84 -19.57 -5.61
CA GLU A 99 -10.66 -19.05 -4.51
C GLU A 99 -10.39 -19.76 -3.18
N ASP A 100 -10.05 -21.05 -3.22
CA ASP A 100 -9.79 -21.87 -2.05
C ASP A 100 -8.30 -21.94 -1.67
N ARG A 101 -7.43 -21.36 -2.51
CA ARG A 101 -5.99 -21.30 -2.24
C ARG A 101 -5.68 -20.18 -1.25
N LEU A 102 -4.53 -20.31 -0.58
CA LEU A 102 -4.01 -19.28 0.29
C LEU A 102 -3.09 -18.34 -0.48
N GLY A 103 -3.09 -17.06 -0.12
CA GLY A 103 -2.19 -16.07 -0.69
C GLY A 103 -1.72 -15.07 0.34
N LEU A 104 -0.65 -14.35 0.02
CA LEU A 104 -0.18 -13.23 0.82
C LEU A 104 -1.05 -12.00 0.55
N HIS A 105 -1.42 -11.27 1.57
CA HIS A 105 -2.17 -10.03 1.42
C HIS A 105 -1.32 -8.98 0.69
N PHE A 106 -1.91 -8.31 -0.29
CA PHE A 106 -1.23 -7.29 -1.09
C PHE A 106 -1.47 -5.86 -0.59
N ASP A 107 -2.42 -5.69 0.32
CA ASP A 107 -2.72 -4.47 1.07
C ASP A 107 -3.29 -4.82 2.44
N LEU A 108 -3.63 -3.79 3.23
CA LEU A 108 -4.19 -3.95 4.56
C LEU A 108 -5.72 -3.74 4.61
N THR A 109 -6.34 -3.33 3.49
CA THR A 109 -7.78 -3.03 3.41
C THR A 109 -8.63 -4.31 3.41
N VAL A 110 -8.23 -5.30 2.60
CA VAL A 110 -8.96 -6.60 2.53
C VAL A 110 -8.88 -7.34 3.87
N PRO A 111 -7.71 -7.49 4.50
CA PRO A 111 -7.59 -8.07 5.83
C PRO A 111 -8.42 -7.32 6.89
N LEU A 112 -8.42 -5.98 6.83
CA LEU A 112 -9.22 -5.15 7.73
C LEU A 112 -10.72 -5.43 7.58
N SER A 113 -11.22 -5.45 6.34
CA SER A 113 -12.65 -5.69 6.09
C SER A 113 -13.10 -7.02 6.67
N ARG A 114 -12.31 -8.08 6.49
CA ARG A 114 -12.56 -9.38 7.10
C ARG A 114 -12.52 -9.30 8.64
N TYR A 115 -11.45 -8.68 9.19
CA TYR A 115 -11.25 -8.54 10.63
C TYR A 115 -12.46 -7.86 11.30
N VAL A 116 -12.94 -6.75 10.72
CA VAL A 116 -14.10 -6.03 11.26
C VAL A 116 -15.37 -6.86 11.22
N VAL A 117 -15.60 -7.61 10.14
CA VAL A 117 -16.77 -8.51 10.04
C VAL A 117 -16.68 -9.63 11.08
N GLU A 118 -15.53 -10.27 11.23
CA GLU A 118 -15.31 -11.37 12.18
C GLU A 118 -15.44 -10.93 13.65
N HIS A 119 -15.06 -9.68 13.96
CA HIS A 119 -15.02 -9.15 15.33
C HIS A 119 -16.02 -8.02 15.58
N SER A 120 -17.03 -7.86 14.73
CA SER A 120 -17.97 -6.74 14.80
C SER A 120 -18.71 -6.63 16.15
N GLY A 121 -18.89 -7.75 16.86
CA GLY A 121 -19.50 -7.78 18.20
C GLY A 121 -18.58 -7.33 19.34
N ASP A 122 -17.28 -7.32 19.09
CA ASP A 122 -16.25 -6.98 20.09
C ASP A 122 -15.66 -5.58 19.87
N LEU A 123 -15.95 -4.95 18.72
CA LEU A 123 -15.41 -3.65 18.35
C LEU A 123 -16.35 -2.51 18.74
N ALA A 124 -15.78 -1.44 19.29
CA ALA A 124 -16.51 -0.19 19.49
C ALA A 124 -16.49 0.66 18.22
N PHE A 125 -17.64 1.19 17.81
CA PHE A 125 -17.77 2.05 16.62
C PHE A 125 -18.08 3.51 17.02
N PRO A 126 -17.57 4.52 16.26
CA PRO A 126 -16.68 4.37 15.11
C PRO A 126 -15.34 3.77 15.50
N PHE A 127 -14.91 2.74 14.78
CA PHE A 127 -13.65 2.05 15.01
C PHE A 127 -12.52 2.76 14.27
N LYS A 128 -11.66 3.43 15.02
CA LYS A 128 -10.46 4.14 14.52
C LYS A 128 -9.26 3.23 14.70
N ARG A 129 -8.68 2.73 13.61
CA ARG A 129 -7.52 1.83 13.67
C ARG A 129 -6.32 2.38 12.92
N TRP A 130 -5.13 2.05 13.39
CA TRP A 130 -3.91 2.08 12.60
C TRP A 130 -3.34 0.68 12.43
N GLN A 131 -2.63 0.46 11.32
CA GLN A 131 -1.92 -0.78 11.04
C GLN A 131 -0.66 -0.47 10.25
N ILE A 132 0.48 -0.98 10.72
CA ILE A 132 1.78 -0.85 10.06
C ILE A 132 2.34 -2.25 9.92
N GLN A 133 2.27 -2.81 8.71
CA GLN A 133 2.58 -4.20 8.46
C GLN A 133 3.15 -4.40 7.06
N LYS A 134 3.92 -5.47 6.86
CA LYS A 134 4.39 -5.84 5.53
C LYS A 134 3.24 -6.27 4.63
N VAL A 135 3.36 -5.92 3.35
CA VAL A 135 2.47 -6.35 2.27
C VAL A 135 3.31 -6.82 1.09
N TRP A 136 2.69 -7.63 0.21
CA TRP A 136 3.39 -8.27 -0.90
C TRP A 136 2.66 -8.03 -2.21
N ARG A 137 3.38 -7.46 -3.20
CA ARG A 137 2.85 -7.16 -4.54
C ARG A 137 3.72 -7.77 -5.62
N GLY A 138 3.12 -8.54 -6.52
CA GLY A 138 3.80 -9.21 -7.64
C GLY A 138 4.26 -8.27 -8.75
N GLU A 139 4.15 -6.97 -8.57
CA GLU A 139 4.55 -5.95 -9.53
C GLU A 139 6.03 -6.04 -9.93
N ARG A 140 6.35 -5.47 -11.10
CA ARG A 140 7.76 -5.34 -11.51
C ARG A 140 8.47 -4.34 -10.59
N PRO A 141 9.57 -4.75 -9.91
CA PRO A 141 10.32 -3.84 -9.05
C PRO A 141 10.91 -2.67 -9.83
N GLN A 142 10.88 -1.48 -9.22
CA GLN A 142 11.48 -0.25 -9.73
C GLN A 142 12.15 0.48 -8.57
N GLU A 143 12.86 1.58 -8.85
CA GLU A 143 13.37 2.44 -7.80
C GLU A 143 12.23 2.97 -6.92
N GLY A 144 12.33 2.77 -5.61
CA GLY A 144 11.27 3.12 -4.66
C GLY A 144 10.02 2.23 -4.67
N ARG A 145 9.98 1.17 -5.51
CA ARG A 145 8.86 0.24 -5.58
C ARG A 145 9.32 -1.20 -5.38
N PHE A 146 8.98 -1.77 -4.26
CA PHE A 146 9.36 -3.11 -3.85
C PHE A 146 8.18 -4.09 -3.95
N ARG A 147 8.51 -5.39 -3.96
CA ARG A 147 7.53 -6.48 -3.89
C ARG A 147 7.13 -6.81 -2.46
N GLU A 148 8.04 -6.63 -1.52
CA GLU A 148 7.78 -6.67 -0.09
C GLU A 148 8.12 -5.30 0.51
N PHE A 149 7.17 -4.67 1.19
CA PHE A 149 7.37 -3.37 1.84
C PHE A 149 6.41 -3.18 3.01
N VAL A 150 6.73 -2.25 3.88
CA VAL A 150 5.85 -1.89 5.00
C VAL A 150 4.84 -0.85 4.52
N GLN A 151 3.55 -1.15 4.70
CA GLN A 151 2.43 -0.24 4.49
C GLN A 151 1.94 0.28 5.84
N ALA A 152 1.64 1.57 5.93
CA ALA A 152 1.09 2.21 7.11
C ALA A 152 -0.26 2.83 6.76
N ASP A 153 -1.31 2.32 7.38
CA ASP A 153 -2.69 2.73 7.13
C ASP A 153 -3.38 3.23 8.40
N ILE A 154 -4.25 4.21 8.24
CA ILE A 154 -5.25 4.61 9.23
C ILE A 154 -6.64 4.57 8.60
N ASP A 155 -7.62 4.05 9.31
CA ASP A 155 -9.01 3.99 8.87
C ASP A 155 -9.96 4.30 10.00
N VAL A 156 -11.13 4.82 9.63
CA VAL A 156 -12.28 4.98 10.51
C VAL A 156 -13.46 4.21 9.93
N ILE A 157 -14.01 3.29 10.68
CA ILE A 157 -15.11 2.44 10.25
C ILE A 157 -16.32 2.72 11.11
N GLY A 158 -17.43 3.09 10.48
CA GLY A 158 -18.74 3.26 11.14
C GLY A 158 -19.56 1.98 11.09
N ASN A 159 -20.50 1.88 12.02
CA ASN A 159 -21.58 0.91 11.96
C ASN A 159 -22.88 1.69 11.72
N GLY A 160 -23.29 1.83 10.46
CA GLY A 160 -24.32 2.75 10.01
C GLY A 160 -23.71 4.03 9.44
N ASP A 161 -24.19 5.18 9.88
CA ASP A 161 -23.70 6.47 9.40
C ASP A 161 -22.31 6.80 9.97
N LEU A 162 -21.44 7.30 9.12
CA LEU A 162 -20.13 7.81 9.50
C LEU A 162 -20.12 9.33 9.27
N PRO A 163 -19.88 10.16 10.31
CA PRO A 163 -19.86 11.61 10.18
C PRO A 163 -18.79 12.11 9.19
N ASP A 164 -19.16 13.08 8.35
CA ASP A 164 -18.32 13.63 7.27
C ASP A 164 -16.99 14.25 7.77
N HIS A 165 -16.90 14.64 9.04
CA HIS A 165 -15.68 15.23 9.59
C HIS A 165 -14.48 14.27 9.53
N TYR A 166 -14.70 12.96 9.48
CA TYR A 166 -13.62 11.97 9.33
C TYR A 166 -12.92 12.06 7.98
N GLU A 167 -13.62 12.52 6.92
CA GLU A 167 -12.99 12.77 5.62
C GLU A 167 -11.95 13.91 5.70
N VAL A 168 -12.10 14.82 6.66
CA VAL A 168 -11.15 15.92 6.93
C VAL A 168 -10.10 15.48 7.95
N GLU A 169 -10.48 14.75 8.99
CA GLU A 169 -9.58 14.31 10.05
C GLU A 169 -8.46 13.41 9.51
N LEU A 170 -8.78 12.41 8.70
CA LEU A 170 -7.79 11.48 8.16
C LEU A 170 -6.65 12.18 7.40
N PRO A 171 -6.90 13.08 6.41
CA PRO A 171 -5.84 13.84 5.76
C PRO A 171 -5.02 14.71 6.71
N LEU A 172 -5.63 15.31 7.74
CA LEU A 172 -4.92 16.12 8.72
C LEU A 172 -3.97 15.30 9.58
N VAL A 173 -4.38 14.09 10.00
CA VAL A 173 -3.51 13.15 10.72
C VAL A 173 -2.34 12.70 9.82
N MET A 174 -2.61 12.41 8.55
CA MET A 174 -1.57 12.06 7.58
C MET A 174 -0.57 13.20 7.37
N VAL A 175 -1.03 14.46 7.25
CA VAL A 175 -0.16 15.63 7.14
C VAL A 175 0.69 15.77 8.40
N SER A 176 0.10 15.61 9.60
CA SER A 176 0.83 15.64 10.85
C SER A 176 1.93 14.58 10.91
N ALA A 177 1.63 13.36 10.45
CA ALA A 177 2.60 12.28 10.37
C ALA A 177 3.76 12.62 9.40
N LEU A 178 3.45 13.13 8.20
CA LEU A 178 4.45 13.52 7.21
C LEU A 178 5.33 14.66 7.71
N GLU A 179 4.78 15.65 8.42
CA GLU A 179 5.56 16.73 9.03
C GLU A 179 6.53 16.21 10.12
N ARG A 180 6.12 15.25 10.92
CA ARG A 180 7.00 14.58 11.91
C ARG A 180 8.13 13.82 11.24
N LEU A 181 7.87 13.18 10.09
CA LEU A 181 8.89 12.43 9.34
C LEU A 181 9.95 13.32 8.69
N ARG A 182 9.77 14.64 8.66
CA ARG A 182 10.79 15.59 8.15
C ARG A 182 12.10 15.54 8.93
N GLU A 183 12.07 15.14 10.18
CA GLU A 183 13.29 14.91 10.97
C GLU A 183 14.20 13.83 10.38
N PHE A 184 13.65 12.91 9.59
CA PHE A 184 14.39 11.86 8.87
C PHE A 184 14.77 12.27 7.43
N GLY A 185 14.59 13.54 7.06
CA GLY A 185 14.94 14.05 5.75
C GLY A 185 13.82 14.02 4.72
N LEU A 186 12.59 13.70 5.11
CA LEU A 186 11.45 13.79 4.19
C LEU A 186 11.26 15.24 3.75
N PRO A 187 11.16 15.56 2.44
CA PRO A 187 10.86 16.91 1.97
C PRO A 187 9.45 17.33 2.40
N LYS A 188 9.18 18.65 2.30
CA LYS A 188 7.83 19.17 2.57
C LYS A 188 6.83 18.51 1.61
N ALA A 189 5.80 17.90 2.17
CA ALA A 189 4.73 17.29 1.39
C ALA A 189 3.76 18.36 0.87
N THR A 190 3.25 18.15 -0.35
CA THR A 190 2.13 18.89 -0.93
C THR A 190 0.94 17.95 -1.01
N VAL A 191 -0.19 18.35 -0.44
CA VAL A 191 -1.42 17.56 -0.48
C VAL A 191 -2.25 17.98 -1.69
N HIS A 192 -2.52 17.04 -2.59
CA HIS A 192 -3.46 17.23 -3.68
C HIS A 192 -4.79 16.60 -3.28
N ALA A 193 -5.79 17.47 -3.05
CA ALA A 193 -7.13 17.03 -2.69
C ALA A 193 -8.02 17.00 -3.93
N ASN A 194 -8.75 15.91 -4.13
CA ASN A 194 -9.72 15.77 -5.20
C ASN A 194 -11.01 15.13 -4.66
N ASN A 195 -12.13 15.45 -5.29
CA ASN A 195 -13.41 14.83 -5.02
C ASN A 195 -13.96 14.24 -6.32
N ARG A 196 -14.11 12.91 -6.36
CA ARG A 196 -14.60 12.20 -7.55
C ARG A 196 -15.95 12.72 -8.02
N LYS A 197 -16.89 13.04 -7.12
CA LYS A 197 -18.20 13.59 -7.48
C LYS A 197 -18.09 14.94 -8.19
N LEU A 198 -17.11 15.78 -7.77
CA LEU A 198 -16.86 17.05 -8.42
C LEU A 198 -16.35 16.84 -9.85
N SER A 199 -15.36 15.96 -10.02
CA SER A 199 -14.82 15.61 -11.34
C SER A 199 -15.89 14.99 -12.25
N GLU A 200 -16.69 14.05 -11.73
CA GLU A 200 -17.79 13.45 -12.47
C GLU A 200 -18.84 14.49 -12.89
N GLY A 201 -19.25 15.37 -11.98
CA GLY A 201 -20.19 16.45 -12.26
C GLY A 201 -19.67 17.39 -13.33
N PHE A 202 -18.40 17.74 -13.28
CA PHE A 202 -17.74 18.57 -14.28
C PHE A 202 -17.75 17.92 -15.67
N TYR A 203 -17.31 16.67 -15.78
CA TYR A 203 -17.28 15.98 -17.09
C TYR A 203 -18.68 15.72 -17.65
N ARG A 204 -19.66 15.36 -16.79
CA ARG A 204 -21.06 15.27 -17.21
C ARG A 204 -21.61 16.63 -17.68
N GLY A 205 -21.26 17.72 -17.01
CA GLY A 205 -21.61 19.08 -17.43
C GLY A 205 -21.03 19.48 -18.79
N LEU A 206 -19.89 18.89 -19.18
CA LEU A 206 -19.32 19.00 -20.53
C LEU A 206 -20.03 18.09 -21.56
N GLY A 207 -20.98 17.27 -21.12
CA GLY A 207 -21.73 16.33 -21.99
C GLY A 207 -20.93 15.05 -22.31
N LEU A 208 -19.92 14.69 -21.48
CA LEU A 208 -19.22 13.42 -21.55
C LEU A 208 -20.00 12.38 -20.76
N THR A 209 -20.43 11.31 -21.42
CA THR A 209 -21.28 10.27 -20.82
C THR A 209 -20.47 9.14 -20.20
N ASP A 210 -19.36 8.76 -20.83
CA ASP A 210 -18.42 7.77 -20.29
C ASP A 210 -17.40 8.45 -19.37
N VAL A 211 -17.86 8.83 -18.18
CA VAL A 211 -16.99 9.51 -17.19
C VAL A 211 -15.86 8.62 -16.68
N GLU A 212 -16.09 7.32 -16.54
CA GLU A 212 -15.06 6.38 -16.10
C GLU A 212 -13.95 6.24 -17.15
N GLY A 213 -14.32 6.15 -18.42
CA GLY A 213 -13.37 6.19 -19.52
C GLY A 213 -12.58 7.49 -19.53
N VAL A 214 -13.25 8.63 -19.35
CA VAL A 214 -12.59 9.95 -19.28
C VAL A 214 -11.57 10.00 -18.15
N LEU A 215 -11.93 9.61 -16.94
CA LEU A 215 -11.02 9.62 -15.79
C LEU A 215 -9.81 8.70 -16.02
N ARG A 216 -10.03 7.50 -16.55
CA ARG A 216 -8.95 6.55 -16.88
C ARG A 216 -7.95 7.09 -17.91
N GLU A 217 -8.44 7.82 -18.93
CA GLU A 217 -7.54 8.41 -19.92
C GLU A 217 -6.79 9.63 -19.34
N ILE A 218 -7.45 10.42 -18.49
CA ILE A 218 -6.83 11.57 -17.82
C ILE A 218 -5.73 11.15 -16.84
N ASP A 219 -5.86 10.02 -16.16
CA ASP A 219 -4.82 9.48 -15.28
C ASP A 219 -3.49 9.18 -16.01
N LYS A 220 -3.50 9.16 -17.32
CA LYS A 220 -2.30 8.98 -18.13
C LYS A 220 -1.60 10.30 -18.46
N LEU A 221 -2.17 11.46 -18.08
CA LEU A 221 -1.70 12.79 -18.49
C LEU A 221 -0.21 13.00 -18.22
N ASP A 222 0.25 12.68 -17.02
CA ASP A 222 1.65 12.83 -16.61
C ASP A 222 2.60 11.86 -17.36
N LYS A 223 2.07 10.77 -17.93
CA LYS A 223 2.87 9.73 -18.59
C LYS A 223 3.01 9.95 -20.09
N ILE A 224 1.93 10.37 -20.74
CA ILE A 224 1.85 10.44 -22.21
C ILE A 224 1.61 11.84 -22.75
N GLY A 225 1.36 12.82 -21.87
CA GLY A 225 1.16 14.22 -22.23
C GLY A 225 -0.26 14.56 -22.72
N ALA A 226 -0.57 15.86 -22.75
CA ALA A 226 -1.92 16.38 -23.00
C ALA A 226 -2.44 16.07 -24.42
N ASP A 227 -1.57 16.13 -25.43
CA ASP A 227 -1.98 15.91 -26.83
C ASP A 227 -2.44 14.48 -27.07
N GLU A 228 -1.75 13.51 -26.46
CA GLU A 228 -2.10 12.10 -26.61
C GLU A 228 -3.35 11.74 -25.81
N VAL A 229 -3.47 12.28 -24.60
CA VAL A 229 -4.73 12.14 -23.81
C VAL A 229 -5.90 12.75 -24.56
N ALA A 230 -5.73 13.91 -25.20
CA ALA A 230 -6.79 14.55 -26.00
C ALA A 230 -7.30 13.65 -27.14
N LYS A 231 -6.40 12.94 -27.83
CA LYS A 231 -6.78 11.98 -28.88
C LYS A 231 -7.58 10.82 -28.29
N LEU A 232 -7.10 10.22 -27.19
CA LEU A 232 -7.78 9.11 -26.53
C LEU A 232 -9.19 9.50 -26.05
N LEU A 233 -9.36 10.72 -25.54
CA LEU A 233 -10.67 11.24 -25.14
C LEU A 233 -11.64 11.39 -26.32
N VAL A 234 -11.14 11.81 -27.50
CA VAL A 234 -11.95 11.92 -28.70
C VAL A 234 -12.33 10.55 -29.25
N GLU A 235 -11.37 9.64 -29.34
CA GLU A 235 -11.55 8.32 -29.95
C GLU A 235 -12.35 7.36 -29.07
N GLY A 236 -12.08 7.37 -27.74
CA GLY A 236 -12.61 6.40 -26.80
C GLY A 236 -13.81 6.88 -25.98
N CYS A 237 -13.91 8.18 -25.70
CA CYS A 237 -14.90 8.72 -24.76
C CYS A 237 -15.93 9.67 -25.41
N GLY A 238 -15.92 9.79 -26.72
CA GLY A 238 -16.88 10.63 -27.48
C GLY A 238 -16.73 12.14 -27.25
N ALA A 239 -15.54 12.59 -26.81
CA ALA A 239 -15.25 14.00 -26.64
C ALA A 239 -15.15 14.71 -28.00
N THR A 240 -15.72 15.92 -28.11
CA THR A 240 -15.45 16.81 -29.25
C THR A 240 -14.20 17.63 -28.97
N ARG A 241 -13.57 18.20 -30.01
CA ARG A 241 -12.32 19.00 -29.87
C ARG A 241 -12.42 20.14 -28.84
N ILE A 242 -13.61 20.73 -28.65
CA ILE A 242 -13.85 21.78 -27.67
C ILE A 242 -13.97 21.19 -26.25
N ARG A 243 -14.59 20.02 -26.11
CA ARG A 243 -14.82 19.36 -24.84
C ARG A 243 -13.52 18.82 -24.23
N HIS A 244 -12.60 18.27 -25.03
CA HIS A 244 -11.34 17.77 -24.51
C HIS A 244 -10.42 18.89 -24.02
N VAL A 245 -10.36 20.05 -24.72
CA VAL A 245 -9.57 21.20 -24.25
C VAL A 245 -10.07 21.68 -22.88
N ARG A 246 -11.40 21.77 -22.69
CA ARG A 246 -11.99 22.14 -21.39
C ARG A 246 -11.77 21.08 -20.32
N ALA A 247 -11.81 19.80 -20.67
CA ALA A 247 -11.55 18.72 -19.73
C ALA A 247 -10.11 18.75 -19.19
N LEU A 248 -9.13 19.08 -20.04
CA LEU A 248 -7.71 19.20 -19.64
C LEU A 248 -7.41 20.53 -18.92
N SER A 249 -8.09 21.62 -19.28
CA SER A 249 -7.83 22.95 -18.64
C SER A 249 -8.28 23.01 -17.17
N TRP A 250 -9.05 22.07 -16.70
CA TRP A 250 -9.46 22.00 -15.29
C TRP A 250 -8.40 21.37 -14.37
N LEU A 251 -7.38 20.74 -14.94
CA LEU A 251 -6.31 20.06 -14.23
C LEU A 251 -5.06 20.96 -13.97
N ASN A 252 -5.04 22.16 -14.56
CA ASN A 252 -4.04 23.19 -14.36
C ASN A 252 -4.57 24.29 -13.42
#